data_0c4d9f2bed419946b54543cdd3dc8dc7
#
_entry.id   0c4d9f2bed419946b54543cdd3dc8dc7
#
_cell.length_a   1.000
_cell.length_b   1.000
_cell.length_c   1.000
_cell.angle_alpha   90.00
_cell.angle_beta   90.00
_cell.angle_gamma   90.00
#
_symmetry.space_group_name_H-M   'P 1'
#
loop_
_entity.id
_entity.type
_entity.pdbx_description
1 polymer ?
#
loop_
_entity_poly.entity_id
_entity_poly.type
_entity_poly.pdbx_seq_one_letter_code
_entity_poly.pdbx_strand_id
1 'polypeptide(L)'
;MSRKVMIALNTAWNLYNFRAGLIRALVAEGYEVVAVAPPDEYADRLASLGCRYVPLAMDNQGTRPGRDMLLLWRFLRILQRERPDVYLGYTIKPNVYGSLAAHLCDIPVINSIAGLGVGFSKDNWLKRVVRSLYRFALADSRRVFFHNADDMEMFVAGGLVKANVADRVPGSGINLASFHPAPLPTASG
;
A
#
# COMPACT_ATOMS: atom_id res chain seq x y z
N MET A 1 19.63 14.30 -10.60
CA MET A 1 18.18 14.40 -10.34
C MET A 1 17.83 13.50 -9.18
N SER A 2 17.08 13.99 -8.19
CA SER A 2 16.59 13.17 -7.07
C SER A 2 15.63 12.12 -7.60
N ARG A 3 15.76 10.85 -7.15
CA ARG A 3 14.81 9.79 -7.49
C ARG A 3 13.51 10.00 -6.71
N LYS A 4 12.38 9.83 -7.37
CA LYS A 4 11.06 10.08 -6.79
C LYS A 4 10.36 8.75 -6.45
N VAL A 5 9.89 8.64 -5.22
CA VAL A 5 9.14 7.48 -4.71
C VAL A 5 7.71 7.91 -4.39
N MET A 6 6.72 7.23 -4.97
CA MET A 6 5.31 7.43 -4.61
C MET A 6 4.84 6.32 -3.68
N ILE A 7 4.25 6.70 -2.55
CA ILE A 7 3.69 5.76 -1.56
C ILE A 7 2.19 6.00 -1.46
N ALA A 8 1.37 4.97 -1.71
CA ALA A 8 -0.08 5.07 -1.67
C ALA A 8 -0.71 4.13 -0.65
N LEU A 9 -1.57 4.70 0.22
CA LEU A 9 -2.38 4.00 1.21
C LEU A 9 -3.84 4.49 1.19
N ASN A 10 -4.68 3.76 1.90
CA ASN A 10 -6.11 4.04 2.00
C ASN A 10 -6.49 5.14 3.01
N THR A 11 -5.56 5.65 3.83
CA THR A 11 -5.76 6.80 4.74
C THR A 11 -4.42 7.52 4.97
N ALA A 12 -4.44 8.83 5.23
CA ALA A 12 -3.26 9.58 5.65
C ALA A 12 -2.84 9.18 7.08
N TRP A 13 -3.81 8.80 7.93
CA TRP A 13 -3.54 8.21 9.25
C TRP A 13 -2.61 6.99 9.17
N ASN A 14 -2.89 6.04 8.25
CA ASN A 14 -2.03 4.87 8.05
C ASN A 14 -0.62 5.23 7.56
N LEU A 15 -0.51 6.22 6.67
CA LEU A 15 0.79 6.74 6.22
C LEU A 15 1.59 7.29 7.40
N TYR A 16 0.98 8.15 8.20
CA TYR A 16 1.64 8.81 9.32
C TYR A 16 2.05 7.82 10.42
N ASN A 17 1.16 6.92 10.81
CA ASN A 17 1.41 6.04 11.96
C ASN A 17 2.26 4.81 11.63
N PHE A 18 2.16 4.25 10.40
CA PHE A 18 2.83 2.99 10.06
C PHE A 18 3.91 3.13 8.98
N ARG A 19 4.03 4.28 8.31
CA ARG A 19 5.02 4.49 7.24
C ARG A 19 5.93 5.69 7.48
N ALA A 20 5.77 6.38 8.61
CA ALA A 20 6.63 7.51 8.96
C ALA A 20 8.13 7.15 8.96
N GLY A 21 8.48 5.99 9.51
CA GLY A 21 9.88 5.49 9.53
C GLY A 21 10.43 5.30 8.12
N LEU A 22 9.67 4.65 7.23
CA LEU A 22 10.04 4.45 5.83
C LEU A 22 10.16 5.78 5.09
N ILE A 23 9.18 6.68 5.26
CA ILE A 23 9.18 8.00 4.60
C ILE A 23 10.43 8.78 5.02
N ARG A 24 10.71 8.88 6.33
CA ARG A 24 11.91 9.58 6.84
C ARG A 24 13.21 8.97 6.32
N ALA A 25 13.30 7.63 6.29
CA ALA A 25 14.48 6.94 5.78
C ALA A 25 14.71 7.25 4.29
N LEU A 26 13.67 7.21 3.47
CA LEU A 26 13.77 7.56 2.05
C LEU A 26 14.18 9.02 1.85
N VAL A 27 13.60 9.95 2.63
CA VAL A 27 13.96 11.36 2.57
C VAL A 27 15.42 11.57 2.99
N ALA A 28 15.89 10.90 4.04
CA ALA A 28 17.29 10.95 4.50
C ALA A 28 18.29 10.43 3.46
N GLU A 29 17.88 9.43 2.65
CA GLU A 29 18.65 8.90 1.51
C GLU A 29 18.54 9.79 0.24
N GLY A 30 17.89 10.95 0.34
CA GLY A 30 17.79 11.92 -0.75
C GLY A 30 16.71 11.64 -1.80
N TYR A 31 15.74 10.77 -1.49
CA TYR A 31 14.58 10.57 -2.37
C TYR A 31 13.53 11.67 -2.20
N GLU A 32 12.90 12.10 -3.29
CA GLU A 32 11.65 12.86 -3.24
C GLU A 32 10.51 11.89 -2.95
N VAL A 33 9.83 12.04 -1.82
CA VAL A 33 8.72 11.16 -1.44
C VAL A 33 7.38 11.85 -1.67
N VAL A 34 6.50 11.21 -2.44
CA VAL A 34 5.11 11.63 -2.69
C VAL A 34 4.17 10.67 -1.98
N ALA A 35 3.47 11.15 -0.96
CA ALA A 35 2.49 10.40 -0.19
C ALA A 35 1.08 10.61 -0.76
N VAL A 36 0.39 9.52 -1.12
CA VAL A 36 -0.94 9.56 -1.76
C VAL A 36 -1.95 8.82 -0.88
N ALA A 37 -2.98 9.52 -0.43
CA ALA A 37 -4.07 8.95 0.37
C ALA A 37 -5.32 9.86 0.31
N PRO A 38 -6.50 9.36 0.74
CA PRO A 38 -7.64 10.23 1.04
C PRO A 38 -7.29 11.27 2.11
N PRO A 39 -7.87 12.48 2.02
CA PRO A 39 -7.71 13.48 3.05
C PRO A 39 -8.38 13.01 4.35
N ASP A 40 -7.66 13.15 5.45
CA ASP A 40 -8.13 12.97 6.81
C ASP A 40 -7.38 13.95 7.75
N GLU A 41 -7.63 13.91 9.04
CA GLU A 41 -7.02 14.80 10.06
C GLU A 41 -5.47 14.67 10.16
N TYR A 42 -4.88 13.61 9.58
CA TYR A 42 -3.43 13.38 9.56
C TYR A 42 -2.75 13.90 8.28
N ALA A 43 -3.53 14.36 7.28
CA ALA A 43 -3.00 14.81 6.00
C ALA A 43 -1.95 15.94 6.16
N ASP A 44 -2.26 16.94 6.99
CA ASP A 44 -1.38 18.08 7.25
C ASP A 44 -0.09 17.67 7.99
N ARG A 45 -0.15 16.58 8.78
CA ARG A 45 1.01 16.07 9.52
C ARG A 45 2.03 15.38 8.61
N LEU A 46 1.64 14.92 7.43
CA LEU A 46 2.55 14.25 6.50
C LEU A 46 3.70 15.16 6.04
N ALA A 47 3.48 16.47 5.96
CA ALA A 47 4.52 17.43 5.63
C ALA A 47 5.69 17.39 6.65
N SER A 48 5.42 17.12 7.93
CA SER A 48 6.44 17.00 8.97
C SER A 48 7.36 15.79 8.80
N LEU A 49 7.01 14.85 7.93
CA LEU A 49 7.84 13.70 7.59
C LEU A 49 8.83 13.99 6.44
N GLY A 50 8.78 15.21 5.86
CA GLY A 50 9.60 15.61 4.71
C GLY A 50 9.06 15.12 3.37
N CYS A 51 7.83 14.61 3.30
CA CYS A 51 7.21 14.17 2.05
C CYS A 51 6.17 15.18 1.55
N ARG A 52 5.89 15.14 0.25
CA ARG A 52 4.81 15.91 -0.36
C ARG A 52 3.53 15.07 -0.40
N TYR A 53 2.46 15.61 0.15
CA TYR A 53 1.15 14.95 0.15
C TYR A 53 0.34 15.31 -1.10
N VAL A 54 -0.29 14.30 -1.70
CA VAL A 54 -1.23 14.44 -2.82
C VAL A 54 -2.54 13.78 -2.44
N PRO A 55 -3.64 14.54 -2.29
CA PRO A 55 -4.93 13.97 -1.93
C PRO A 55 -5.51 13.14 -3.07
N LEU A 56 -6.01 11.95 -2.72
CA LEU A 56 -6.69 11.04 -3.64
C LEU A 56 -7.94 10.48 -2.97
N ALA A 57 -9.11 10.97 -3.34
CA ALA A 57 -10.36 10.44 -2.83
C ALA A 57 -10.56 9.00 -3.28
N MET A 58 -10.66 8.07 -2.32
CA MET A 58 -11.00 6.66 -2.54
C MET A 58 -12.01 6.19 -1.50
N ASP A 59 -12.92 5.33 -1.95
CA ASP A 59 -13.87 4.66 -1.08
C ASP A 59 -13.21 3.41 -0.50
N ASN A 60 -13.03 3.37 0.82
CA ASN A 60 -12.34 2.26 1.49
C ASN A 60 -13.23 1.03 1.67
N GLN A 61 -14.53 1.13 1.39
CA GLN A 61 -15.50 0.06 1.60
C GLN A 61 -16.07 -0.48 0.28
N GLY A 62 -16.08 -1.82 0.19
CA GLY A 62 -16.74 -2.55 -0.88
C GLY A 62 -16.13 -2.38 -2.28
N THR A 63 -16.72 -3.12 -3.22
CA THR A 63 -16.41 -3.07 -4.66
C THR A 63 -17.58 -2.41 -5.38
N ARG A 64 -17.33 -1.25 -5.96
CA ARG A 64 -18.30 -0.50 -6.78
C ARG A 64 -17.64 -0.21 -8.12
N PRO A 65 -17.96 -0.98 -9.19
CA PRO A 65 -17.21 -0.92 -10.45
C PRO A 65 -17.03 0.48 -11.02
N GLY A 66 -18.06 1.32 -10.99
CA GLY A 66 -17.97 2.69 -11.50
C GLY A 66 -17.02 3.58 -10.67
N ARG A 67 -17.04 3.45 -9.33
CA ARG A 67 -16.15 4.21 -8.45
C ARG A 67 -14.71 3.69 -8.54
N ASP A 68 -14.55 2.39 -8.72
CA ASP A 68 -13.26 1.74 -8.83
C ASP A 68 -12.58 2.09 -10.18
N MET A 69 -13.36 2.20 -11.27
CA MET A 69 -12.85 2.70 -12.55
C MET A 69 -12.44 4.17 -12.46
N LEU A 70 -13.21 4.99 -11.75
CA LEU A 70 -12.85 6.39 -11.49
C LEU A 70 -11.56 6.47 -10.64
N LEU A 71 -11.38 5.57 -9.67
CA LEU A 71 -10.17 5.49 -8.86
C LEU A 71 -8.94 5.13 -9.71
N LEU A 72 -9.06 4.13 -10.60
CA LEU A 72 -8.02 3.78 -11.57
C LEU A 72 -7.61 5.00 -12.42
N TRP A 73 -8.61 5.72 -12.95
CA TRP A 73 -8.35 6.93 -13.74
C TRP A 73 -7.65 8.02 -12.92
N ARG A 74 -8.05 8.23 -11.65
CA ARG A 74 -7.40 9.19 -10.75
C ARG A 74 -5.94 8.81 -10.47
N PHE A 75 -5.65 7.54 -10.21
CA PHE A 75 -4.27 7.06 -10.07
C PHE A 75 -3.47 7.32 -11.34
N LEU A 76 -4.02 6.98 -12.51
CA LEU A 76 -3.37 7.21 -13.79
C LEU A 76 -2.98 8.70 -13.97
N ARG A 77 -3.92 9.63 -13.69
CA ARG A 77 -3.68 11.07 -13.79
C ARG A 77 -2.58 11.55 -12.83
N ILE A 78 -2.57 11.04 -11.59
CA ILE A 78 -1.54 11.38 -10.60
C ILE A 78 -0.18 10.84 -11.06
N LEU A 79 -0.10 9.58 -11.48
CA LEU A 79 1.15 8.95 -11.91
C LEU A 79 1.74 9.62 -13.16
N GLN A 80 0.92 9.97 -14.13
CA GLN A 80 1.34 10.72 -15.31
C GLN A 80 1.88 12.13 -14.99
N ARG A 81 1.29 12.80 -13.99
CA ARG A 81 1.73 14.12 -13.53
C ARG A 81 3.02 14.04 -12.73
N GLU A 82 3.07 13.12 -11.76
CA GLU A 82 4.15 13.01 -10.80
C GLU A 82 5.38 12.28 -11.35
N ARG A 83 5.18 11.33 -12.25
CA ARG A 83 6.21 10.49 -12.89
C ARG A 83 7.23 9.95 -11.88
N PRO A 84 6.79 9.18 -10.86
CA PRO A 84 7.72 8.61 -9.91
C PRO A 84 8.57 7.52 -10.55
N ASP A 85 9.80 7.33 -10.05
CA ASP A 85 10.70 6.25 -10.47
C ASP A 85 10.24 4.87 -9.94
N VAL A 86 9.44 4.88 -8.84
CA VAL A 86 8.83 3.68 -8.27
C VAL A 86 7.52 4.01 -7.55
N TYR A 87 6.56 3.11 -7.67
CA TYR A 87 5.29 3.14 -6.96
C TYR A 87 5.27 2.08 -5.86
N LEU A 88 4.99 2.48 -4.63
CA LEU A 88 4.81 1.60 -3.48
C LEU A 88 3.31 1.54 -3.12
N GLY A 89 2.68 0.40 -3.37
CA GLY A 89 1.28 0.15 -3.05
C GLY A 89 1.10 -0.55 -1.70
N TYR A 90 0.19 -0.04 -0.89
CA TYR A 90 -0.25 -0.66 0.37
C TYR A 90 -1.76 -0.72 0.39
N THR A 91 -2.33 -1.65 1.17
CA THR A 91 -3.77 -1.88 1.24
C THR A 91 -4.41 -2.26 -0.10
N ILE A 92 -5.66 -2.73 -0.08
CA ILE A 92 -6.26 -3.42 -1.24
C ILE A 92 -6.37 -2.51 -2.47
N LYS A 93 -7.00 -1.33 -2.35
CA LYS A 93 -7.28 -0.48 -3.53
C LYS A 93 -6.02 0.14 -4.14
N PRO A 94 -5.06 0.69 -3.37
CA PRO A 94 -3.76 1.09 -3.90
C PRO A 94 -2.98 -0.07 -4.53
N ASN A 95 -2.98 -1.27 -3.91
CA ASN A 95 -2.33 -2.45 -4.48
C ASN A 95 -2.95 -2.90 -5.81
N VAL A 96 -4.26 -2.76 -5.97
CA VAL A 96 -4.94 -3.15 -7.20
C VAL A 96 -4.92 -2.01 -8.22
N TYR A 97 -5.62 -0.93 -7.95
CA TYR A 97 -5.85 0.13 -8.95
C TYR A 97 -4.63 1.03 -9.16
N GLY A 98 -3.85 1.27 -8.08
CA GLY A 98 -2.59 2.01 -8.18
C GLY A 98 -1.53 1.25 -8.98
N SER A 99 -1.40 -0.08 -8.76
CA SER A 99 -0.46 -0.91 -9.53
C SER A 99 -0.86 -1.02 -10.99
N LEU A 100 -2.15 -1.25 -11.30
CA LEU A 100 -2.63 -1.27 -12.69
C LEU A 100 -2.33 0.05 -13.41
N ALA A 101 -2.58 1.20 -12.75
CA ALA A 101 -2.27 2.51 -13.30
C ALA A 101 -0.76 2.72 -13.49
N ALA A 102 0.07 2.23 -12.55
CA ALA A 102 1.52 2.33 -12.63
C ALA A 102 2.08 1.49 -13.80
N HIS A 103 1.57 0.28 -14.00
CA HIS A 103 1.94 -0.56 -15.15
C HIS A 103 1.57 0.12 -16.49
N LEU A 104 0.40 0.77 -16.58
CA LEU A 104 0.01 1.55 -17.77
C LEU A 104 0.91 2.77 -18.02
N CYS A 105 1.69 3.19 -17.03
CA CYS A 105 2.66 4.29 -17.14
C CYS A 105 4.11 3.80 -17.21
N ASP A 106 4.37 2.50 -17.32
CA ASP A 106 5.71 1.86 -17.29
C ASP A 106 6.49 2.19 -15.99
N ILE A 107 5.78 2.42 -14.88
CA ILE A 107 6.39 2.72 -13.58
C ILE A 107 6.58 1.42 -12.80
N PRO A 108 7.80 1.10 -12.33
CA PRO A 108 8.06 -0.06 -11.49
C PRO A 108 7.21 -0.06 -10.21
N VAL A 109 6.65 -1.22 -9.88
CA VAL A 109 5.73 -1.40 -8.74
C VAL A 109 6.33 -2.30 -7.68
N ILE A 110 6.19 -1.89 -6.43
CA ILE A 110 6.42 -2.71 -5.24
C ILE A 110 5.14 -2.70 -4.40
N ASN A 111 4.66 -3.87 -4.02
CA ASN A 111 3.45 -4.02 -3.22
C ASN A 111 3.75 -4.53 -1.81
N SER A 112 2.94 -4.12 -0.86
CA SER A 112 2.94 -4.70 0.49
C SER A 112 1.53 -5.17 0.84
N ILE A 113 1.42 -6.45 1.16
CA ILE A 113 0.16 -7.13 1.51
C ILE A 113 0.21 -7.47 3.01
N ALA A 114 -0.48 -6.66 3.80
CA ALA A 114 -0.51 -6.81 5.26
C ALA A 114 -1.53 -7.86 5.74
N GLY A 115 -2.43 -8.28 4.87
CA GLY A 115 -3.48 -9.27 5.11
C GLY A 115 -4.52 -9.24 4.02
N LEU A 116 -5.27 -10.34 3.89
CA LEU A 116 -6.22 -10.54 2.80
C LEU A 116 -7.55 -9.81 2.99
N GLY A 117 -7.82 -9.36 4.21
CA GLY A 117 -9.09 -8.73 4.55
C GLY A 117 -10.32 -9.64 4.33
N VAL A 118 -11.50 -9.09 4.55
CA VAL A 118 -12.78 -9.82 4.49
C VAL A 118 -13.11 -10.33 3.07
N GLY A 119 -12.51 -9.75 2.03
CA GLY A 119 -12.75 -10.12 0.63
C GLY A 119 -12.28 -11.53 0.24
N PHE A 120 -11.42 -12.15 1.04
CA PHE A 120 -10.91 -13.52 0.81
C PHE A 120 -11.60 -14.57 1.69
N SER A 121 -12.37 -14.18 2.71
CA SER A 121 -12.93 -15.09 3.71
C SER A 121 -14.23 -15.79 3.29
N LYS A 122 -14.94 -15.33 2.27
CA LYS A 122 -16.19 -15.93 1.79
C LYS A 122 -16.03 -16.45 0.37
N ASP A 123 -16.38 -17.72 0.15
CA ASP A 123 -16.42 -18.32 -1.19
C ASP A 123 -17.67 -17.83 -1.95
N ASN A 124 -17.48 -16.75 -2.71
CA ASN A 124 -18.48 -16.22 -3.61
C ASN A 124 -17.83 -15.68 -4.89
N TRP A 125 -18.65 -15.27 -5.87
CA TRP A 125 -18.18 -14.67 -7.13
C TRP A 125 -17.25 -13.47 -6.91
N LEU A 126 -17.45 -12.71 -5.81
CA LEU A 126 -16.62 -11.56 -5.44
C LEU A 126 -15.17 -11.97 -5.17
N LYS A 127 -14.93 -13.10 -4.51
CA LYS A 127 -13.57 -13.65 -4.29
C LYS A 127 -12.87 -13.91 -5.63
N ARG A 128 -13.58 -14.44 -6.63
CA ARG A 128 -13.02 -14.69 -7.97
C ARG A 128 -12.61 -13.37 -8.65
N VAL A 129 -13.47 -12.35 -8.57
CA VAL A 129 -13.17 -11.01 -9.12
C VAL A 129 -11.96 -10.40 -8.43
N VAL A 130 -11.92 -10.40 -7.09
CA VAL A 130 -10.79 -9.86 -6.31
C VAL A 130 -9.49 -10.60 -6.62
N ARG A 131 -9.52 -11.93 -6.73
CA ARG A 131 -8.35 -12.74 -7.13
C ARG A 131 -7.87 -12.37 -8.53
N SER A 132 -8.77 -12.21 -9.49
CA SER A 132 -8.41 -11.81 -10.86
C SER A 132 -7.78 -10.42 -10.87
N LEU A 133 -8.36 -9.46 -10.15
CA LEU A 133 -7.80 -8.12 -10.02
C LEU A 133 -6.38 -8.13 -9.41
N TYR A 134 -6.16 -8.90 -8.34
CA TYR A 134 -4.82 -9.06 -7.77
C TYR A 134 -3.86 -9.71 -8.76
N ARG A 135 -4.29 -10.75 -9.47
CA ARG A 135 -3.45 -11.43 -10.47
C ARG A 135 -2.93 -10.46 -11.53
N PHE A 136 -3.81 -9.60 -12.09
CA PHE A 136 -3.41 -8.60 -13.06
C PHE A 136 -2.55 -7.48 -12.44
N ALA A 137 -2.93 -7.01 -11.25
CA ALA A 137 -2.22 -5.92 -10.58
C ALA A 137 -0.81 -6.30 -10.13
N LEU A 138 -0.58 -7.57 -9.76
CA LEU A 138 0.71 -8.04 -9.27
C LEU A 138 1.58 -8.72 -10.34
N ALA A 139 1.05 -8.93 -11.56
CA ALA A 139 1.72 -9.70 -12.62
C ALA A 139 3.13 -9.19 -12.96
N ASP A 140 3.30 -7.87 -13.00
CA ASP A 140 4.54 -7.18 -13.37
C ASP A 140 5.18 -6.41 -12.19
N SER A 141 4.77 -6.73 -10.96
CA SER A 141 5.39 -6.15 -9.77
C SER A 141 6.84 -6.61 -9.63
N ARG A 142 7.73 -5.67 -9.29
CA ARG A 142 9.16 -5.95 -9.06
C ARG A 142 9.37 -6.74 -7.77
N ARG A 143 8.57 -6.45 -6.73
CA ARG A 143 8.53 -7.15 -5.45
C ARG A 143 7.13 -7.09 -4.85
N VAL A 144 6.75 -8.15 -4.15
CA VAL A 144 5.51 -8.22 -3.37
C VAL A 144 5.86 -8.73 -1.99
N PHE A 145 5.75 -7.85 -0.99
CA PHE A 145 6.03 -8.17 0.41
C PHE A 145 4.77 -8.63 1.14
N PHE A 146 4.87 -9.71 1.86
CA PHE A 146 3.82 -10.26 2.72
C PHE A 146 4.22 -10.14 4.19
N HIS A 147 3.25 -9.95 5.08
CA HIS A 147 3.50 -9.84 6.52
C HIS A 147 3.48 -11.21 7.23
N ASN A 148 2.96 -12.25 6.60
CA ASN A 148 2.93 -13.62 7.11
C ASN A 148 3.17 -14.63 5.98
N ALA A 149 3.55 -15.86 6.39
CA ALA A 149 3.88 -16.92 5.44
C ALA A 149 2.62 -17.47 4.74
N ASP A 150 1.51 -17.57 5.45
CA ASP A 150 0.28 -18.21 4.95
C ASP A 150 -0.31 -17.42 3.78
N ASP A 151 -0.36 -16.08 3.89
CA ASP A 151 -0.80 -15.21 2.80
C ASP A 151 0.15 -15.30 1.60
N MET A 152 1.47 -15.32 1.83
CA MET A 152 2.46 -15.47 0.76
C MET A 152 2.27 -16.79 0.02
N GLU A 153 2.17 -17.89 0.75
CA GLU A 153 1.98 -19.23 0.18
C GLU A 153 0.66 -19.32 -0.60
N MET A 154 -0.43 -18.78 -0.05
CA MET A 154 -1.73 -18.74 -0.73
C MET A 154 -1.68 -17.96 -2.04
N PHE A 155 -0.98 -16.82 -2.09
CA PHE A 155 -0.85 -16.02 -3.31
C PHE A 155 0.02 -16.70 -4.36
N VAL A 156 1.13 -17.31 -3.95
CA VAL A 156 2.03 -18.02 -4.85
C VAL A 156 1.36 -19.29 -5.38
N ALA A 157 0.81 -20.14 -4.51
CA ALA A 157 0.10 -21.36 -4.90
C ALA A 157 -1.14 -21.07 -5.75
N GLY A 158 -1.82 -19.95 -5.46
CA GLY A 158 -2.97 -19.48 -6.26
C GLY A 158 -2.62 -18.84 -7.59
N GLY A 159 -1.34 -18.72 -7.95
CA GLY A 159 -0.87 -18.10 -9.19
C GLY A 159 -1.20 -16.60 -9.29
N LEU A 160 -1.32 -15.92 -8.15
CA LEU A 160 -1.58 -14.47 -8.08
C LEU A 160 -0.28 -13.67 -8.14
N VAL A 161 0.82 -14.27 -7.69
CA VAL A 161 2.16 -13.69 -7.69
C VAL A 161 3.19 -14.76 -8.05
N LYS A 162 4.26 -14.37 -8.75
CA LYS A 162 5.38 -15.27 -9.04
C LYS A 162 6.24 -15.45 -7.79
N ALA A 163 6.68 -16.67 -7.50
CA ALA A 163 7.47 -16.97 -6.30
C ALA A 163 8.78 -16.16 -6.21
N ASN A 164 9.42 -15.88 -7.34
CA ASN A 164 10.70 -15.15 -7.40
C ASN A 164 10.61 -13.66 -7.08
N VAL A 165 9.40 -13.09 -7.02
CA VAL A 165 9.17 -11.69 -6.63
C VAL A 165 8.44 -11.57 -5.29
N ALA A 166 7.94 -12.68 -4.74
CA ALA A 166 7.33 -12.74 -3.41
C ALA A 166 8.41 -12.79 -2.33
N ASP A 167 8.21 -12.00 -1.28
CA ASP A 167 9.12 -11.96 -0.14
C ASP A 167 8.33 -11.68 1.15
N ARG A 168 8.93 -11.92 2.30
CA ARG A 168 8.28 -11.75 3.60
C ARG A 168 9.02 -10.75 4.47
N VAL A 169 8.24 -9.85 5.08
CA VAL A 169 8.71 -8.93 6.12
C VAL A 169 7.92 -9.17 7.41
N PRO A 170 8.52 -9.06 8.61
CA PRO A 170 7.86 -9.33 9.88
C PRO A 170 6.92 -8.17 10.29
N GLY A 171 5.93 -7.86 9.46
CA GLY A 171 4.96 -6.78 9.69
C GLY A 171 5.47 -5.39 9.35
N SER A 172 4.73 -4.38 9.82
CA SER A 172 5.01 -2.95 9.52
C SER A 172 6.05 -2.32 10.45
N GLY A 173 6.39 -2.99 11.56
CA GLY A 173 7.18 -2.40 12.61
C GLY A 173 6.42 -1.33 13.42
N ILE A 174 6.98 -0.93 14.54
CA ILE A 174 6.51 0.17 15.37
C ILE A 174 7.68 1.08 15.74
N ASN A 175 7.41 2.33 16.03
CA ASN A 175 8.41 3.25 16.54
C ASN A 175 8.62 3.02 18.05
N LEU A 176 9.71 2.37 18.44
CA LEU A 176 10.01 2.07 19.85
C LEU A 176 10.22 3.33 20.70
N ALA A 177 10.56 4.47 20.10
CA ALA A 177 10.63 5.74 20.82
C ALA A 177 9.24 6.29 21.23
N SER A 178 8.18 5.84 20.54
CA SER A 178 6.79 6.23 20.84
C SER A 178 6.01 5.18 21.61
N PHE A 179 6.49 3.93 21.64
CA PHE A 179 5.84 2.79 22.30
C PHE A 179 6.82 2.15 23.27
N HIS A 180 6.75 2.60 24.54
CA HIS A 180 7.57 2.04 25.60
C HIS A 180 6.85 0.85 26.26
N PRO A 181 7.60 -0.17 26.74
CA PRO A 181 7.02 -1.21 27.56
C PRO A 181 6.36 -0.59 28.81
N ALA A 182 5.10 -0.92 29.04
CA ALA A 182 4.39 -0.54 30.25
C ALA A 182 4.36 -1.73 31.23
N PRO A 183 4.38 -1.50 32.58
CA PRO A 183 4.14 -2.56 33.55
C PRO A 183 2.77 -3.20 33.29
N LEU A 184 2.72 -4.54 33.39
CA LEU A 184 1.44 -5.25 33.32
C LEU A 184 0.53 -4.75 34.45
N PRO A 185 -0.79 -4.55 34.19
CA PRO A 185 -1.73 -4.26 35.26
C PRO A 185 -1.66 -5.36 36.31
N THR A 186 -1.44 -5.01 37.56
CA THR A 186 -1.56 -5.96 38.67
C THR A 186 -3.01 -6.44 38.66
N ALA A 187 -3.22 -7.74 38.58
CA ALA A 187 -4.55 -8.33 38.72
C ALA A 187 -5.07 -7.88 40.09
N SER A 188 -6.04 -6.99 40.10
CA SER A 188 -6.86 -6.73 41.29
C SER A 188 -7.72 -7.97 41.49
N GLY A 189 -7.36 -8.79 42.50
CA GLY A 189 -8.17 -9.90 43.00
C GLY A 189 -9.56 -9.48 43.47
#